data_cacea2707b18d16c2992a74f4d5d1cad
#
_entry.id   cacea2707b18d16c2992a74f4d5d1cad
#
_cell.length_a   1.000
_cell.length_b   1.000
_cell.length_c   1.000
_cell.angle_alpha   90.00
_cell.angle_beta   90.00
_cell.angle_gamma   90.00
#
_symmetry.space_group_name_H-M   'P 1'
#
loop_
_entity.id
_entity.type
_entity.pdbx_description
1 polymer ?
#
loop_
_entity_poly.entity_id
_entity_poly.type
_entity_poly.pdbx_seq_one_letter_code
_entity_poly.pdbx_strand_id
1 'polypeptide(L)'
;MMRRRDLILSGMALAGLGTAEALRPRRRLVLLKKGTMDEALPRQFGGWASEEAALITPDMAGRLAKTLYSETISRTYYNDATGAGVMLLIAYGDTQSDLLQLHRPESCYPAVGYTLQMTRSAELPVGSGLMLPARRVVATTEDRTESILYWTRLGERLPQSAGDQRTARLKNAMEGYVADGVLVRCSTLGDVDQAFKILDGFVPEMLRAISPQARPAFVGTRIARAIA
;
A
#
# COMPACT_ATOMS: atom_id res chain seq x y z
N MET A 1 -45.38 9.98 -30.68
CA MET A 1 -46.05 10.00 -29.36
C MET A 1 -45.19 9.19 -28.38
N MET A 2 -44.59 9.81 -27.35
CA MET A 2 -43.92 9.10 -26.27
C MET A 2 -44.94 8.25 -25.50
N ARG A 3 -44.58 6.97 -25.27
CA ARG A 3 -45.44 6.06 -24.52
C ARG A 3 -45.31 6.36 -23.03
N ARG A 4 -46.35 6.20 -22.22
CA ARG A 4 -46.34 6.40 -20.76
C ARG A 4 -45.17 5.66 -20.09
N ARG A 5 -44.81 4.46 -20.62
CA ARG A 5 -43.66 3.68 -20.18
C ARG A 5 -42.36 4.40 -20.37
N ASP A 6 -42.17 5.09 -21.51
CA ASP A 6 -40.93 5.82 -21.84
C ASP A 6 -40.72 7.03 -20.90
N LEU A 7 -41.81 7.69 -20.53
CA LEU A 7 -41.78 8.78 -19.52
C LEU A 7 -41.38 8.29 -18.12
N ILE A 8 -41.92 7.15 -17.69
CA ILE A 8 -41.59 6.54 -16.41
C ILE A 8 -40.09 6.14 -16.38
N LEU A 9 -39.64 5.45 -17.44
CA LEU A 9 -38.23 5.02 -17.55
C LEU A 9 -37.28 6.23 -17.60
N SER A 10 -37.61 7.28 -18.33
CA SER A 10 -36.82 8.52 -18.35
C SER A 10 -36.78 9.21 -17.00
N GLY A 11 -37.93 9.28 -16.29
CA GLY A 11 -37.99 9.83 -14.94
C GLY A 11 -37.13 9.04 -13.94
N MET A 12 -37.18 7.70 -14.00
CA MET A 12 -36.32 6.84 -13.17
C MET A 12 -34.84 7.02 -13.48
N ALA A 13 -34.48 7.12 -14.77
CA ALA A 13 -33.09 7.36 -15.18
C ALA A 13 -32.57 8.73 -14.71
N LEU A 14 -33.37 9.78 -14.83
CA LEU A 14 -33.00 11.11 -14.31
C LEU A 14 -32.88 11.14 -12.78
N ALA A 15 -33.79 10.47 -12.08
CA ALA A 15 -33.71 10.33 -10.62
C ALA A 15 -32.45 9.54 -10.21
N GLY A 16 -32.13 8.46 -10.94
CA GLY A 16 -30.91 7.68 -10.72
C GLY A 16 -29.64 8.51 -10.95
N LEU A 17 -29.57 9.28 -12.04
CA LEU A 17 -28.47 10.20 -12.33
C LEU A 17 -28.33 11.28 -11.25
N GLY A 18 -29.42 11.90 -10.83
CA GLY A 18 -29.44 12.89 -9.77
C GLY A 18 -28.93 12.31 -8.44
N THR A 19 -29.37 11.12 -8.09
CA THR A 19 -28.92 10.41 -6.89
C THR A 19 -27.42 10.05 -6.97
N ALA A 20 -26.97 9.53 -8.11
CA ALA A 20 -25.55 9.21 -8.32
C ALA A 20 -24.64 10.44 -8.21
N GLU A 21 -25.06 11.58 -8.77
CA GLU A 21 -24.31 12.83 -8.67
C GLU A 21 -24.35 13.41 -7.24
N ALA A 22 -25.46 13.30 -6.53
CA ALA A 22 -25.58 13.74 -5.14
C ALA A 22 -24.70 12.90 -4.20
N LEU A 23 -24.57 11.60 -4.44
CA LEU A 23 -23.74 10.67 -3.67
C LEU A 23 -22.27 10.65 -4.10
N ARG A 24 -21.91 11.39 -5.15
CA ARG A 24 -20.53 11.43 -5.63
C ARG A 24 -19.59 12.00 -4.56
N PRO A 25 -18.53 11.26 -4.15
CA PRO A 25 -17.58 11.75 -3.16
C PRO A 25 -16.80 12.94 -3.72
N ARG A 26 -16.75 14.03 -2.95
CA ARG A 26 -16.11 15.30 -3.36
C ARG A 26 -15.01 15.74 -2.43
N ARG A 27 -14.95 15.20 -1.19
CA ARG A 27 -13.93 15.56 -0.21
C ARG A 27 -12.71 14.67 -0.38
N ARG A 28 -11.51 15.26 -0.30
CA ARG A 28 -10.27 14.50 -0.32
C ARG A 28 -9.85 14.15 1.10
N LEU A 29 -9.53 12.87 1.34
CA LEU A 29 -8.92 12.40 2.58
C LEU A 29 -7.47 12.03 2.29
N VAL A 30 -6.55 12.95 2.58
CA VAL A 30 -5.11 12.79 2.38
C VAL A 30 -4.43 12.78 3.74
N LEU A 31 -3.72 11.70 4.06
CA LEU A 31 -3.03 11.53 5.34
C LEU A 31 -1.58 12.05 5.31
N LEU A 32 -0.98 12.19 4.14
CA LEU A 32 0.29 12.91 3.99
C LEU A 32 0.01 14.42 3.96
N LYS A 33 0.18 15.08 5.09
CA LYS A 33 -0.20 16.49 5.26
C LYS A 33 0.80 17.47 4.68
N LYS A 34 2.09 17.12 4.64
CA LYS A 34 3.19 17.98 4.17
C LYS A 34 4.29 17.12 3.55
N GLY A 35 5.02 17.70 2.59
CA GLY A 35 6.14 17.05 1.91
C GLY A 35 5.74 15.88 1.02
N THR A 36 6.69 15.05 0.71
CA THR A 36 6.57 13.85 -0.11
C THR A 36 6.77 12.59 0.73
N MET A 37 6.38 11.42 0.19
CA MET A 37 6.66 10.13 0.83
C MET A 37 8.17 9.87 0.90
N ASP A 38 8.94 10.35 -0.09
CA ASP A 38 10.39 10.21 -0.13
C ASP A 38 11.07 11.02 0.99
N GLU A 39 10.63 12.26 1.22
CA GLU A 39 11.12 13.11 2.32
C GLU A 39 10.75 12.54 3.71
N ALA A 40 9.58 11.91 3.81
CA ALA A 40 9.11 11.32 5.06
C ALA A 40 9.87 10.04 5.44
N LEU A 41 10.50 9.38 4.47
CA LEU A 41 11.19 8.11 4.67
C LEU A 41 12.64 8.34 5.08
N PRO A 42 13.06 8.00 6.31
CA PRO A 42 14.43 8.23 6.77
C PRO A 42 15.44 7.42 5.97
N ARG A 43 16.58 8.05 5.64
CA ARG A 43 17.69 7.37 4.94
C ARG A 43 18.54 6.52 5.87
N GLN A 44 18.50 6.80 7.17
CA GLN A 44 19.26 6.07 8.21
C GLN A 44 18.42 5.94 9.48
N PHE A 45 18.40 4.76 10.08
CA PHE A 45 17.76 4.48 11.38
C PHE A 45 18.19 3.12 11.91
N GLY A 46 18.32 2.96 13.24
CA GLY A 46 18.48 1.68 13.91
C GLY A 46 19.62 0.77 13.37
N GLY A 47 20.69 1.36 12.86
CA GLY A 47 21.78 0.63 12.20
C GLY A 47 21.54 0.35 10.72
N TRP A 48 20.39 0.74 10.16
CA TRP A 48 20.09 0.67 8.73
C TRP A 48 20.50 1.94 8.00
N ALA A 49 21.11 1.78 6.84
CA ALA A 49 21.41 2.86 5.90
C ALA A 49 20.90 2.52 4.51
N SER A 50 20.29 3.50 3.84
CA SER A 50 19.72 3.28 2.51
C SER A 50 20.61 3.78 1.39
N GLU A 51 20.60 3.01 0.31
CA GLU A 51 21.09 3.41 -0.99
C GLU A 51 19.89 3.50 -1.96
N GLU A 52 19.96 4.39 -2.95
CA GLU A 52 18.98 4.42 -4.03
C GLU A 52 19.16 3.15 -4.86
N ALA A 53 18.14 2.31 -4.88
CA ALA A 53 18.15 1.11 -5.69
C ALA A 53 17.46 1.38 -7.03
N ALA A 54 18.11 1.01 -8.13
CA ALA A 54 17.38 0.77 -9.36
C ALA A 54 16.36 -0.35 -9.08
N LEU A 55 15.08 -0.12 -9.44
CA LEU A 55 14.04 -1.13 -9.24
C LEU A 55 14.43 -2.44 -9.95
N ILE A 56 14.84 -3.42 -9.14
CA ILE A 56 15.22 -4.75 -9.62
C ILE A 56 13.98 -5.58 -9.98
N THR A 57 12.80 -5.15 -9.55
CA THR A 57 11.55 -5.79 -9.94
C THR A 57 11.15 -5.33 -11.33
N PRO A 58 11.10 -6.25 -12.30
CA PRO A 58 10.60 -5.95 -13.63
C PRO A 58 9.18 -5.36 -13.50
N ASP A 59 8.91 -4.28 -14.19
CA ASP A 59 7.59 -3.76 -14.52
C ASP A 59 6.78 -2.93 -13.51
N MET A 60 7.08 -2.86 -12.24
CA MET A 60 6.45 -1.82 -11.41
C MET A 60 7.00 -0.42 -11.71
N ALA A 61 8.15 -0.35 -12.41
CA ALA A 61 8.83 0.88 -12.82
C ALA A 61 8.49 1.35 -14.24
N GLY A 62 7.64 0.60 -14.97
CA GLY A 62 7.24 0.94 -16.32
C GLY A 62 6.44 2.25 -16.41
N ARG A 63 6.18 2.72 -17.63
CA ARG A 63 5.34 3.91 -17.90
C ARG A 63 3.99 3.85 -17.19
N LEU A 64 3.45 2.64 -16.97
CA LEU A 64 2.18 2.42 -16.28
C LEU A 64 2.24 2.85 -14.81
N ALA A 65 3.31 2.52 -14.08
CA ALA A 65 3.48 2.92 -12.69
C ALA A 65 3.55 4.45 -12.54
N LYS A 66 4.26 5.13 -13.43
CA LYS A 66 4.33 6.61 -13.46
C LYS A 66 2.98 7.28 -13.73
N THR A 67 2.07 6.58 -14.42
CA THR A 67 0.72 7.10 -14.71
C THR A 67 -0.26 6.78 -13.59
N LEU A 68 -0.01 5.70 -12.84
CA LEU A 68 -0.92 5.19 -11.82
C LEU A 68 -0.62 5.70 -10.41
N TYR A 69 0.61 6.06 -10.10
CA TYR A 69 1.02 6.51 -8.76
C TYR A 69 1.54 7.95 -8.80
N SER A 70 1.20 8.71 -7.77
CA SER A 70 1.74 10.06 -7.57
C SER A 70 3.22 10.01 -7.21
N GLU A 71 3.61 9.01 -6.41
CA GLU A 71 5.00 8.74 -6.06
C GLU A 71 5.27 7.23 -6.04
N THR A 72 6.44 6.85 -6.54
CA THR A 72 6.98 5.49 -6.39
C THR A 72 8.43 5.61 -5.90
N ILE A 73 8.71 5.01 -4.75
CA ILE A 73 10.03 5.07 -4.11
C ILE A 73 10.58 3.67 -4.01
N SER A 74 11.83 3.50 -4.41
CA SER A 74 12.57 2.25 -4.25
C SER A 74 13.90 2.53 -3.58
N ARG A 75 14.15 1.87 -2.45
CA ARG A 75 15.42 1.95 -1.71
C ARG A 75 15.82 0.56 -1.23
N THR A 76 17.11 0.30 -1.18
CA THR A 76 17.65 -0.84 -0.45
C THR A 76 18.29 -0.34 0.83
N TYR A 77 17.92 -0.93 1.95
CA TYR A 77 18.53 -0.68 3.25
C TYR A 77 19.47 -1.81 3.60
N TYR A 78 20.65 -1.47 4.05
CA TYR A 78 21.67 -2.39 4.54
C TYR A 78 21.93 -2.14 6.01
N ASN A 79 22.19 -3.22 6.74
CA ASN A 79 22.64 -3.17 8.12
C ASN A 79 24.01 -3.84 8.20
N ASP A 80 25.05 -3.03 8.32
CA ASP A 80 26.44 -3.49 8.30
C ASP A 80 26.77 -4.43 9.47
N ALA A 81 26.12 -4.26 10.61
CA ALA A 81 26.38 -5.09 11.78
C ALA A 81 25.87 -6.53 11.60
N THR A 82 24.82 -6.72 10.81
CA THR A 82 24.18 -8.04 10.60
C THR A 82 24.38 -8.59 9.20
N GLY A 83 24.87 -7.78 8.26
CA GLY A 83 24.94 -8.10 6.82
C GLY A 83 23.57 -8.23 6.16
N ALA A 84 22.49 -7.82 6.82
CA ALA A 84 21.14 -7.92 6.30
C ALA A 84 20.84 -6.81 5.28
N GLY A 85 20.11 -7.16 4.21
CA GLY A 85 19.61 -6.22 3.21
C GLY A 85 18.09 -6.32 3.08
N VAL A 86 17.41 -5.16 3.02
CA VAL A 86 15.96 -5.07 2.82
C VAL A 86 15.66 -4.13 1.66
N MET A 87 14.97 -4.65 0.66
CA MET A 87 14.43 -3.88 -0.46
C MET A 87 13.08 -3.30 -0.04
N LEU A 88 12.95 -1.97 -0.10
CA LEU A 88 11.72 -1.25 0.20
C LEU A 88 11.15 -0.64 -1.08
N LEU A 89 9.88 -0.90 -1.33
CA LEU A 89 9.09 -0.25 -2.37
C LEU A 89 7.88 0.42 -1.74
N ILE A 90 7.67 1.68 -2.06
CA ILE A 90 6.48 2.43 -1.70
C ILE A 90 5.81 2.91 -2.98
N ALA A 91 4.53 2.60 -3.14
CA ALA A 91 3.69 3.12 -4.21
C ALA A 91 2.54 3.92 -3.58
N TYR A 92 2.57 5.24 -3.75
CA TYR A 92 1.62 6.17 -3.16
C TYR A 92 0.76 6.83 -4.23
N GLY A 93 -0.53 6.92 -3.98
CA GLY A 93 -1.48 7.68 -4.78
C GLY A 93 -2.26 8.66 -3.91
N ASP A 94 -2.20 9.94 -4.26
CA ASP A 94 -2.91 11.01 -3.55
C ASP A 94 -4.44 10.95 -3.74
N THR A 95 -4.88 10.19 -4.74
CA THR A 95 -6.28 9.80 -4.96
C THR A 95 -6.34 8.35 -5.40
N GLN A 96 -7.26 7.59 -4.82
CA GLN A 96 -7.54 6.21 -5.25
C GLN A 96 -8.81 6.20 -6.12
N SER A 97 -8.63 6.41 -7.43
CA SER A 97 -9.67 6.21 -8.44
C SER A 97 -9.74 4.73 -8.85
N ASP A 98 -10.73 4.37 -9.67
CA ASP A 98 -10.88 3.00 -10.18
C ASP A 98 -9.69 2.54 -11.04
N LEU A 99 -8.96 3.47 -11.64
CA LEU A 99 -7.78 3.22 -12.43
C LEU A 99 -6.51 3.03 -11.57
N LEU A 100 -6.51 3.56 -10.35
CA LEU A 100 -5.38 3.53 -9.40
C LEU A 100 -5.57 2.40 -8.39
N GLN A 101 -5.55 1.16 -8.84
CA GLN A 101 -5.57 0.02 -7.93
C GLN A 101 -4.16 -0.24 -7.41
N LEU A 102 -4.02 -0.32 -6.08
CA LEU A 102 -2.79 -0.80 -5.46
C LEU A 102 -2.52 -2.23 -5.92
N HIS A 103 -1.51 -2.41 -6.76
CA HIS A 103 -1.14 -3.70 -7.32
C HIS A 103 -0.45 -4.55 -6.25
N ARG A 104 -1.12 -5.60 -5.84
CA ARG A 104 -0.61 -6.52 -4.82
C ARG A 104 0.45 -7.45 -5.41
N PRO A 105 1.46 -7.86 -4.62
CA PRO A 105 2.46 -8.85 -5.04
C PRO A 105 1.85 -10.11 -5.65
N GLU A 106 0.73 -10.60 -5.11
CA GLU A 106 0.04 -11.79 -5.61
C GLU A 106 -0.42 -11.68 -7.07
N SER A 107 -0.61 -10.47 -7.57
CA SER A 107 -0.99 -10.24 -8.97
C SER A 107 0.21 -9.96 -9.87
N CYS A 108 1.24 -9.28 -9.34
CA CYS A 108 2.37 -8.80 -10.12
C CYS A 108 3.46 -9.86 -10.28
N TYR A 109 3.78 -10.61 -9.22
CA TYR A 109 4.89 -11.58 -9.25
C TYR A 109 4.69 -12.72 -10.26
N PRO A 110 3.48 -13.35 -10.35
CA PRO A 110 3.24 -14.36 -11.37
C PRO A 110 3.35 -13.81 -12.81
N ALA A 111 2.96 -12.55 -13.02
CA ALA A 111 3.02 -11.92 -14.33
C ALA A 111 4.45 -11.71 -14.84
N VAL A 112 5.45 -11.73 -13.94
CA VAL A 112 6.88 -11.57 -14.26
C VAL A 112 7.68 -12.86 -14.01
N GLY A 113 7.00 -14.01 -13.95
CA GLY A 113 7.65 -15.32 -13.93
C GLY A 113 7.98 -15.90 -12.57
N TYR A 114 7.50 -15.28 -11.47
CA TYR A 114 7.65 -15.87 -10.14
C TYR A 114 6.54 -16.88 -9.84
N THR A 115 6.89 -17.93 -9.12
CA THR A 115 5.93 -18.84 -8.48
C THR A 115 5.70 -18.43 -7.05
N LEU A 116 4.43 -18.27 -6.65
CA LEU A 116 4.08 -17.99 -5.26
C LEU A 116 4.02 -19.29 -4.46
N GLN A 117 4.95 -19.45 -3.54
CA GLN A 117 5.03 -20.64 -2.67
C GLN A 117 4.13 -20.47 -1.43
N MET A 118 3.99 -19.24 -0.94
CA MET A 118 3.20 -18.93 0.24
C MET A 118 2.56 -17.55 0.11
N THR A 119 1.31 -17.46 0.54
CA THR A 119 0.60 -16.19 0.73
C THR A 119 -0.29 -16.30 1.95
N ARG A 120 -0.04 -15.50 3.00
CA ARG A 120 -0.82 -15.53 4.23
C ARG A 120 -0.96 -14.15 4.86
N SER A 121 -2.03 -13.95 5.63
CA SER A 121 -2.17 -12.77 6.49
C SER A 121 -1.15 -12.83 7.63
N ALA A 122 -0.72 -11.65 8.08
CA ALA A 122 0.18 -11.48 9.19
C ALA A 122 -0.23 -10.25 10.00
N GLU A 123 0.14 -10.23 11.26
CA GLU A 123 -0.03 -9.09 12.15
C GLU A 123 1.32 -8.74 12.76
N LEU A 124 1.76 -7.50 12.57
CA LEU A 124 3.05 -7.02 13.04
C LEU A 124 2.87 -6.17 14.28
N PRO A 125 3.53 -6.49 15.41
CA PRO A 125 3.50 -5.63 16.58
C PRO A 125 4.27 -4.33 16.28
N VAL A 126 3.59 -3.19 16.40
CA VAL A 126 4.20 -1.87 16.09
C VAL A 126 4.24 -0.92 17.29
N GLY A 127 3.70 -1.30 18.40
CA GLY A 127 3.71 -0.54 19.66
C GLY A 127 2.37 -0.55 20.38
N SER A 128 2.39 -0.27 21.68
CA SER A 128 1.21 -0.11 22.56
C SER A 128 0.13 -1.18 22.39
N GLY A 129 0.52 -2.44 22.14
CA GLY A 129 -0.41 -3.56 21.94
C GLY A 129 -1.18 -3.55 20.63
N LEU A 130 -0.92 -2.59 19.73
CA LEU A 130 -1.53 -2.57 18.41
C LEU A 130 -0.70 -3.35 17.38
N MET A 131 -1.44 -4.05 16.53
CA MET A 131 -0.90 -4.83 15.43
C MET A 131 -1.14 -4.11 14.11
N LEU A 132 -0.14 -4.06 13.25
CA LEU A 132 -0.27 -3.65 11.86
C LEU A 132 -0.70 -4.86 11.02
N PRO A 133 -1.91 -4.85 10.44
CA PRO A 133 -2.33 -5.89 9.51
C PRO A 133 -1.45 -5.85 8.26
N ALA A 134 -0.79 -6.97 7.98
CA ALA A 134 0.14 -7.12 6.86
C ALA A 134 -0.06 -8.47 6.16
N ARG A 135 0.67 -8.71 5.10
CA ARG A 135 0.69 -10.00 4.39
C ARG A 135 2.12 -10.45 4.18
N ARG A 136 2.32 -11.76 4.32
CA ARG A 136 3.58 -12.43 3.97
C ARG A 136 3.38 -13.19 2.68
N VAL A 137 4.34 -13.05 1.78
CA VAL A 137 4.40 -13.76 0.51
C VAL A 137 5.80 -14.33 0.36
N VAL A 138 5.92 -15.55 -0.12
CA VAL A 138 7.18 -16.14 -0.57
C VAL A 138 7.05 -16.37 -2.07
N ALA A 139 7.91 -15.75 -2.83
CA ALA A 139 7.96 -15.85 -4.27
C ALA A 139 9.32 -16.42 -4.71
N THR A 140 9.31 -17.37 -5.64
CA THR A 140 10.52 -18.05 -6.11
C THR A 140 10.65 -17.97 -7.62
N THR A 141 11.88 -17.87 -8.08
CA THR A 141 12.31 -18.21 -9.44
C THR A 141 13.28 -19.39 -9.35
N GLU A 142 13.85 -19.82 -10.48
CA GLU A 142 14.89 -20.87 -10.52
C GLU A 142 16.09 -20.51 -9.65
N ASP A 143 16.46 -19.22 -9.59
CA ASP A 143 17.73 -18.78 -9.00
C ASP A 143 17.58 -18.16 -7.61
N ARG A 144 16.37 -17.79 -7.16
CA ARG A 144 16.22 -17.05 -5.91
C ARG A 144 14.87 -17.23 -5.25
N THR A 145 14.89 -17.10 -3.92
CA THR A 145 13.71 -17.02 -3.07
C THR A 145 13.63 -15.61 -2.47
N GLU A 146 12.49 -14.95 -2.66
CA GLU A 146 12.19 -13.62 -2.11
C GLU A 146 11.06 -13.74 -1.10
N SER A 147 11.34 -13.36 0.14
CA SER A 147 10.36 -13.23 1.21
C SER A 147 9.88 -11.78 1.29
N ILE A 148 8.59 -11.59 1.27
CA ILE A 148 7.93 -10.29 1.13
C ILE A 148 6.98 -10.08 2.29
N LEU A 149 7.09 -8.95 2.96
CA LEU A 149 6.15 -8.42 3.94
C LEU A 149 5.59 -7.10 3.39
N TYR A 150 4.27 -7.02 3.22
CA TYR A 150 3.65 -5.83 2.69
C TYR A 150 2.31 -5.53 3.35
N TRP A 151 1.89 -4.28 3.27
CA TRP A 151 0.54 -3.85 3.62
C TRP A 151 0.05 -2.78 2.65
N THR A 152 -1.26 -2.59 2.67
CA THR A 152 -1.91 -1.51 1.93
C THR A 152 -2.74 -0.66 2.87
N ARG A 153 -2.74 0.66 2.64
CA ARG A 153 -3.62 1.61 3.33
C ARG A 153 -4.46 2.36 2.29
N LEU A 154 -5.71 2.58 2.61
CA LEU A 154 -6.65 3.34 1.81
C LEU A 154 -7.46 4.28 2.72
N GLY A 155 -7.12 5.56 2.77
CA GLY A 155 -7.57 6.46 3.83
C GLY A 155 -7.15 5.92 5.20
N GLU A 156 -8.06 5.78 6.13
CA GLU A 156 -7.78 5.22 7.47
C GLU A 156 -7.85 3.68 7.53
N ARG A 157 -8.13 3.01 6.41
CA ARG A 157 -8.38 1.57 6.36
C ARG A 157 -7.16 0.81 5.88
N LEU A 158 -6.96 -0.40 6.40
CA LEU A 158 -5.85 -1.31 6.06
C LEU A 158 -6.40 -2.61 5.44
N PRO A 159 -6.79 -2.59 4.17
CA PRO A 159 -7.38 -3.74 3.51
C PRO A 159 -6.37 -4.88 3.31
N GLN A 160 -6.78 -6.12 3.62
CA GLN A 160 -5.93 -7.31 3.54
C GLN A 160 -6.14 -8.12 2.24
N SER A 161 -7.21 -7.86 1.51
CA SER A 161 -7.56 -8.53 0.27
C SER A 161 -8.05 -7.54 -0.79
N ALA A 162 -8.16 -7.99 -2.05
CA ALA A 162 -8.79 -7.19 -3.10
C ALA A 162 -10.27 -6.91 -2.80
N GLY A 163 -10.97 -7.84 -2.14
CA GLY A 163 -12.34 -7.64 -1.67
C GLY A 163 -12.43 -6.56 -0.59
N ASP A 164 -11.53 -6.60 0.40
CA ASP A 164 -11.46 -5.57 1.44
C ASP A 164 -11.14 -4.21 0.86
N GLN A 165 -10.28 -4.15 -0.16
CA GLN A 165 -9.93 -2.89 -0.83
C GLN A 165 -11.15 -2.27 -1.53
N ARG A 166 -11.97 -3.09 -2.22
CA ARG A 166 -13.24 -2.62 -2.83
C ARG A 166 -14.21 -2.13 -1.76
N THR A 167 -14.35 -2.89 -0.66
CA THR A 167 -15.20 -2.52 0.48
C THR A 167 -14.71 -1.23 1.14
N ALA A 168 -13.41 -1.05 1.33
CA ALA A 168 -12.81 0.16 1.89
C ALA A 168 -13.10 1.38 0.99
N ARG A 169 -12.99 1.23 -0.34
CA ARG A 169 -13.32 2.29 -1.30
C ARG A 169 -14.79 2.68 -1.23
N LEU A 170 -15.68 1.68 -1.23
CA LEU A 170 -17.12 1.93 -1.13
C LEU A 170 -17.47 2.66 0.16
N LYS A 171 -16.92 2.23 1.30
CA LYS A 171 -17.13 2.90 2.59
C LYS A 171 -16.62 4.33 2.58
N ASN A 172 -15.41 4.59 2.05
CA ASN A 172 -14.89 5.95 1.92
C ASN A 172 -15.80 6.81 1.01
N ALA A 173 -16.28 6.26 -0.10
CA ALA A 173 -17.20 6.96 -1.00
C ALA A 173 -18.54 7.28 -0.34
N MET A 174 -19.12 6.35 0.42
CA MET A 174 -20.36 6.58 1.20
C MET A 174 -20.17 7.65 2.29
N GLU A 175 -18.97 7.76 2.85
CA GLU A 175 -18.58 8.82 3.80
C GLU A 175 -18.26 10.16 3.07
N GLY A 176 -18.38 10.19 1.74
CA GLY A 176 -18.16 11.37 0.88
C GLY A 176 -16.69 11.67 0.59
N TYR A 177 -15.77 10.71 0.78
CA TYR A 177 -14.34 10.90 0.58
C TYR A 177 -13.78 10.16 -0.63
N VAL A 178 -12.89 10.84 -1.36
CA VAL A 178 -11.87 10.23 -2.21
C VAL A 178 -10.58 10.18 -1.38
N ALA A 179 -10.17 8.98 -1.02
CA ALA A 179 -9.03 8.78 -0.12
C ALA A 179 -7.72 8.62 -0.88
N ASP A 180 -6.60 9.04 -0.26
CA ASP A 180 -5.26 8.64 -0.66
C ASP A 180 -5.00 7.17 -0.30
N GLY A 181 -3.96 6.59 -0.88
CA GLY A 181 -3.58 5.23 -0.58
C GLY A 181 -2.10 4.99 -0.76
N VAL A 182 -1.59 3.98 -0.05
CA VAL A 182 -0.21 3.54 -0.14
C VAL A 182 -0.14 2.02 -0.11
N LEU A 183 0.76 1.46 -0.92
CA LEU A 183 1.30 0.13 -0.75
C LEU A 183 2.74 0.28 -0.26
N VAL A 184 3.06 -0.37 0.85
CA VAL A 184 4.42 -0.48 1.38
C VAL A 184 4.82 -1.94 1.32
N ARG A 185 5.92 -2.23 0.62
CA ARG A 185 6.46 -3.57 0.44
C ARG A 185 7.92 -3.60 0.89
N CYS A 186 8.21 -4.44 1.85
CA CYS A 186 9.56 -4.77 2.28
C CYS A 186 9.87 -6.20 1.84
N SER A 187 11.03 -6.46 1.25
CA SER A 187 11.44 -7.80 0.87
C SER A 187 12.93 -8.04 1.07
N THR A 188 13.30 -9.30 1.27
CA THR A 188 14.68 -9.74 1.34
C THR A 188 14.83 -11.11 0.72
N LEU A 189 16.04 -11.45 0.33
CA LEU A 189 16.38 -12.72 -0.32
C LEU A 189 16.97 -13.69 0.71
N GLY A 190 16.88 -15.00 0.43
CA GLY A 190 17.53 -16.05 1.19
C GLY A 190 16.56 -16.98 1.92
N ASP A 191 17.02 -17.54 3.06
CA ASP A 191 16.22 -18.44 3.89
C ASP A 191 14.94 -17.76 4.39
N VAL A 192 13.82 -18.44 4.26
CA VAL A 192 12.49 -17.87 4.50
C VAL A 192 12.28 -17.44 5.96
N ASP A 193 12.73 -18.26 6.91
CA ASP A 193 12.51 -17.98 8.34
C ASP A 193 13.41 -16.84 8.82
N GLN A 194 14.65 -16.82 8.35
CA GLN A 194 15.58 -15.72 8.63
C GLN A 194 15.10 -14.41 7.98
N ALA A 195 14.63 -14.49 6.74
CA ALA A 195 14.09 -13.35 6.01
C ALA A 195 12.93 -12.68 6.75
N PHE A 196 11.95 -13.46 7.25
CA PHE A 196 10.85 -12.88 8.01
C PHE A 196 11.28 -12.32 9.36
N LYS A 197 12.28 -12.89 10.02
CA LYS A 197 12.85 -12.29 11.26
C LYS A 197 13.46 -10.92 10.98
N ILE A 198 14.19 -10.77 9.87
CA ILE A 198 14.76 -9.49 9.42
C ILE A 198 13.64 -8.48 9.15
N LEU A 199 12.61 -8.86 8.38
CA LEU A 199 11.51 -7.97 8.02
C LEU A 199 10.66 -7.56 9.25
N ASP A 200 10.44 -8.49 10.18
CA ASP A 200 9.69 -8.25 11.43
C ASP A 200 10.43 -7.27 12.35
N GLY A 201 11.77 -7.23 12.32
CA GLY A 201 12.58 -6.24 13.03
C GLY A 201 12.62 -4.90 12.30
N PHE A 202 12.87 -4.93 10.98
CA PHE A 202 13.04 -3.75 10.14
C PHE A 202 11.81 -2.82 10.14
N VAL A 203 10.60 -3.38 9.92
CA VAL A 203 9.39 -2.56 9.73
C VAL A 203 9.03 -1.74 10.96
N PRO A 204 9.01 -2.27 12.20
CA PRO A 204 8.75 -1.44 13.38
C PRO A 204 9.82 -0.35 13.60
N GLU A 205 11.10 -0.64 13.33
CA GLU A 205 12.18 0.36 13.45
C GLU A 205 12.02 1.48 12.44
N MET A 206 11.75 1.15 11.17
CA MET A 206 11.45 2.11 10.12
C MET A 206 10.27 3.01 10.50
N LEU A 207 9.17 2.41 10.96
CA LEU A 207 7.98 3.18 11.33
C LEU A 207 8.23 4.10 12.53
N ARG A 208 9.04 3.70 13.52
CA ARG A 208 9.45 4.59 14.62
C ARG A 208 10.32 5.75 14.16
N ALA A 209 11.16 5.52 13.17
CA ALA A 209 12.07 6.55 12.62
C ALA A 209 11.33 7.58 11.74
N ILE A 210 10.19 7.23 11.15
CA ILE A 210 9.32 8.19 10.45
C ILE A 210 8.75 9.18 11.46
N SER A 211 8.70 10.47 11.09
CA SER A 211 8.17 11.51 11.97
C SER A 211 6.70 11.24 12.35
N PRO A 212 6.26 11.57 13.58
CA PRO A 212 4.87 11.35 14.02
C PRO A 212 3.83 11.99 13.09
N GLN A 213 4.17 13.11 12.44
CA GLN A 213 3.31 13.82 11.50
C GLN A 213 3.11 13.08 10.17
N ALA A 214 4.13 12.33 9.72
CA ALA A 214 4.10 11.60 8.46
C ALA A 214 3.62 10.14 8.63
N ARG A 215 3.78 9.52 9.80
CA ARG A 215 3.37 8.12 10.07
C ARG A 215 1.94 7.79 9.61
N PRO A 216 0.92 8.67 9.79
CA PRO A 216 -0.42 8.38 9.31
C PRO A 216 -0.49 8.04 7.82
N ALA A 217 0.38 8.62 6.99
CA ALA A 217 0.45 8.32 5.56
C ALA A 217 0.85 6.87 5.27
N PHE A 218 1.55 6.19 6.18
CA PHE A 218 2.02 4.81 6.04
C PHE A 218 1.06 3.78 6.64
N VAL A 219 0.46 4.08 7.81
CA VAL A 219 -0.26 3.08 8.62
C VAL A 219 -1.65 3.53 9.11
N GLY A 220 -2.11 4.73 8.73
CA GLY A 220 -3.33 5.35 9.26
C GLY A 220 -3.14 5.99 10.63
N THR A 221 -4.04 6.87 11.00
CA THR A 221 -3.92 7.70 12.23
C THR A 221 -3.94 6.87 13.50
N ARG A 222 -4.78 5.84 13.57
CA ARG A 222 -4.92 5.00 14.77
C ARG A 222 -3.62 4.28 15.12
N ILE A 223 -3.00 3.61 14.15
CA ILE A 223 -1.74 2.87 14.36
C ILE A 223 -0.59 3.86 14.57
N ALA A 224 -0.53 4.94 13.79
CA ALA A 224 0.51 5.96 13.91
C ALA A 224 0.63 6.54 15.34
N ARG A 225 -0.48 6.72 16.03
CA ARG A 225 -0.51 7.21 17.44
C ARG A 225 0.01 6.20 18.45
N ALA A 226 0.01 4.94 18.14
CA ALA A 226 0.49 3.88 19.03
C ALA A 226 1.99 3.58 18.89
N ILE A 227 2.62 4.09 17.83
CA ILE A 227 4.05 3.97 17.60
C ILE A 227 4.76 5.05 18.43
N ALA A 228 5.39 4.61 19.52
CA ALA A 228 6.18 5.48 20.38
C ALA A 228 7.55 5.81 19.75
#